data_1cfa2d91759f041ab10bf326c227dd1a
#
_entry.id   1cfa2d91759f041ab10bf326c227dd1a
#
_cell.length_a   1.000
_cell.length_b   1.000
_cell.length_c   1.000
_cell.angle_alpha   90.00
_cell.angle_beta   90.00
_cell.angle_gamma   90.00
#
_symmetry.space_group_name_H-M   'P 1'
#
loop_
_entity.id
_entity.type
_entity.pdbx_description
1 polymer ?
#
loop_
_entity_poly.entity_id
_entity_poly.type
_entity_poly.pdbx_seq_one_letter_code
_entity_poly.pdbx_strand_id
1 'polypeptide(L)'
;MLKRTSPLLFAVIAFIVGLNLRPILASVGPLFSVLQREAGLTATQFSLLTTLPVAMMGLAALCGPWLLARVGAVRGIMLGLFILLVACSLRGFSTSLTGLMGTALLGGASIGTIQALMPALIKKAYTQTASTIMSLFSTGIMAGAAVAAASAEPLFSWLTLKPELAMAGVLALLALMLWLPLVKQPQGEQTAHESVTLSSSRTGLLLLFFGVGTGAYTLVLAWLPPLYIQAGWSARSSGYMLAWLTLTEVAAGFAVSALIGKFPDRRVPLITVLLLLLAGLLCLVFSPGTTPVLSTLLLGIGIGALFPLSLIVTFDHARTPAQAGKLLSKVQGGGYMIAALMPLVAGIVRDSSVSLTSAWLVMSAGVVLLIAIAFTFKPAANVQAR
;
A
#
# COMPACT_ATOMS: atom_id res chain seq x y z
N MET A 1 -26.86 11.29 0.70
CA MET A 1 -26.71 10.02 -0.01
C MET A 1 -26.30 10.30 -1.45
N LEU A 2 -25.30 9.62 -1.98
CA LEU A 2 -24.89 9.68 -3.40
C LEU A 2 -25.95 9.00 -4.31
N LYS A 3 -27.24 9.33 -4.12
CA LYS A 3 -28.38 8.65 -4.79
C LYS A 3 -28.46 8.85 -6.31
N ARG A 4 -27.69 9.81 -6.86
CA ARG A 4 -27.74 10.13 -8.30
C ARG A 4 -26.65 9.45 -9.13
N THR A 5 -25.65 8.84 -8.50
CA THR A 5 -24.57 8.15 -9.20
C THR A 5 -24.86 6.64 -9.20
N SER A 6 -24.91 6.02 -10.37
CA SER A 6 -25.11 4.57 -10.46
C SER A 6 -23.95 3.84 -9.78
N PRO A 7 -24.16 2.66 -9.20
CA PRO A 7 -23.10 1.86 -8.59
C PRO A 7 -21.96 1.55 -9.56
N LEU A 8 -22.27 1.30 -10.82
CA LEU A 8 -21.27 1.03 -11.86
C LEU A 8 -20.38 2.25 -12.14
N LEU A 9 -20.99 3.43 -12.31
CA LEU A 9 -20.23 4.66 -12.54
C LEU A 9 -19.34 4.99 -11.34
N PHE A 10 -19.85 4.82 -10.11
CA PHE A 10 -19.05 5.03 -8.92
C PHE A 10 -17.92 4.01 -8.78
N ALA A 11 -18.14 2.76 -9.18
CA ALA A 11 -17.12 1.73 -9.20
C ALA A 11 -15.96 2.08 -10.15
N VAL A 12 -16.27 2.62 -11.34
CA VAL A 12 -15.26 3.11 -12.29
C VAL A 12 -14.50 4.29 -11.71
N ILE A 13 -15.20 5.26 -11.09
CA ILE A 13 -14.55 6.40 -10.43
C ILE A 13 -13.65 5.91 -9.29
N ALA A 14 -14.11 4.97 -8.46
CA ALA A 14 -13.32 4.40 -7.37
C ALA A 14 -12.07 3.67 -7.89
N PHE A 15 -12.17 2.93 -9.00
CA PHE A 15 -11.03 2.32 -9.68
C PHE A 15 -10.02 3.36 -10.15
N ILE A 16 -10.47 4.44 -10.80
CA ILE A 16 -9.60 5.53 -11.27
C ILE A 16 -8.95 6.26 -10.09
N VAL A 17 -9.67 6.50 -9.00
CA VAL A 17 -9.08 7.05 -7.77
C VAL A 17 -8.03 6.10 -7.22
N GLY A 18 -8.31 4.80 -7.19
CA GLY A 18 -7.34 3.77 -6.77
C GLY A 18 -6.05 3.81 -7.59
N LEU A 19 -6.17 3.88 -8.93
CA LEU A 19 -5.04 3.98 -9.87
C LEU A 19 -4.02 5.07 -9.49
N ASN A 20 -4.48 6.14 -8.84
CA ASN A 20 -3.65 7.27 -8.46
C ASN A 20 -2.79 7.05 -7.20
N LEU A 21 -3.09 6.03 -6.39
CA LEU A 21 -2.53 5.95 -5.04
C LEU A 21 -1.13 5.30 -4.96
N ARG A 22 -0.64 4.72 -6.04
CA ARG A 22 0.68 4.05 -6.05
C ARG A 22 1.71 4.60 -7.04
N PRO A 23 1.38 5.29 -8.11
CA PRO A 23 2.37 5.74 -9.10
C PRO A 23 3.51 6.54 -8.47
N ILE A 24 3.23 7.48 -7.57
CA ILE A 24 4.23 8.31 -6.87
C ILE A 24 5.25 7.49 -6.05
N LEU A 25 4.92 6.24 -5.72
CA LEU A 25 5.77 5.29 -4.99
C LEU A 25 6.43 4.28 -5.92
N ALA A 26 5.66 3.72 -6.86
CA ALA A 26 6.08 2.57 -7.66
C ALA A 26 6.99 2.94 -8.84
N SER A 27 6.94 4.19 -9.35
CA SER A 27 7.85 4.67 -10.40
C SER A 27 9.29 4.86 -9.90
N VAL A 28 9.47 5.05 -8.58
CA VAL A 28 10.77 5.41 -8.00
C VAL A 28 11.79 4.27 -8.09
N GLY A 29 11.37 3.02 -7.83
CA GLY A 29 12.25 1.86 -7.82
C GLY A 29 13.03 1.64 -9.13
N PRO A 30 12.36 1.57 -10.30
CA PRO A 30 13.04 1.44 -11.60
C PRO A 30 13.97 2.61 -11.93
N LEU A 31 13.71 3.81 -11.37
CA LEU A 31 14.51 5.01 -11.59
C LEU A 31 15.65 5.21 -10.58
N PHE A 32 15.94 4.22 -9.74
CA PHE A 32 16.98 4.32 -8.70
C PHE A 32 18.30 4.89 -9.21
N SER A 33 18.88 4.28 -10.24
CA SER A 33 20.18 4.71 -10.81
C SER A 33 20.11 6.11 -11.43
N VAL A 34 18.97 6.50 -11.98
CA VAL A 34 18.74 7.84 -12.54
C VAL A 34 18.69 8.87 -11.43
N LEU A 35 17.92 8.59 -10.37
CA LEU A 35 17.80 9.48 -9.21
C LEU A 35 19.13 9.65 -8.48
N GLN A 36 19.94 8.59 -8.38
CA GLN A 36 21.29 8.71 -7.83
C GLN A 36 22.18 9.63 -8.71
N ARG A 37 22.14 9.46 -10.02
CA ARG A 37 23.00 10.21 -10.94
C ARG A 37 22.55 11.66 -11.12
N GLU A 38 21.24 11.92 -11.32
CA GLU A 38 20.72 13.23 -11.68
C GLU A 38 20.28 14.08 -10.48
N ALA A 39 19.81 13.44 -9.40
CA ALA A 39 19.40 14.13 -8.18
C ALA A 39 20.43 14.00 -7.04
N GLY A 40 21.52 13.25 -7.23
CA GLY A 40 22.60 13.08 -6.26
C GLY A 40 22.17 12.35 -4.97
N LEU A 41 21.13 11.51 -5.03
CA LEU A 41 20.58 10.86 -3.83
C LEU A 41 21.48 9.70 -3.37
N THR A 42 21.74 9.64 -2.05
CA THR A 42 22.26 8.41 -1.43
C THR A 42 21.17 7.33 -1.40
N ALA A 43 21.52 6.08 -1.11
CA ALA A 43 20.54 5.01 -1.00
C ALA A 43 19.58 5.23 0.17
N THR A 44 20.05 5.78 1.29
CA THR A 44 19.20 6.20 2.41
C THR A 44 18.22 7.29 2.00
N GLN A 45 18.68 8.33 1.29
CA GLN A 45 17.81 9.41 0.80
C GLN A 45 16.78 8.92 -0.22
N PHE A 46 17.18 8.01 -1.11
CA PHE A 46 16.26 7.35 -2.02
C PHE A 46 15.16 6.59 -1.29
N SER A 47 15.50 5.84 -0.24
CA SER A 47 14.50 5.07 0.52
C SER A 47 13.49 5.98 1.23
N LEU A 48 13.82 7.23 1.55
CA LEU A 48 12.87 8.20 2.10
C LEU A 48 11.73 8.51 1.15
N LEU A 49 11.90 8.34 -0.17
CA LEU A 49 10.83 8.52 -1.16
C LEU A 49 9.70 7.49 -1.02
N THR A 50 9.96 6.36 -0.36
CA THR A 50 8.95 5.35 0.00
C THR A 50 8.60 5.40 1.48
N THR A 51 9.60 5.59 2.36
CA THR A 51 9.44 5.68 3.82
C THR A 51 8.49 6.81 4.22
N LEU A 52 8.73 8.03 3.74
CA LEU A 52 7.95 9.21 4.14
C LEU A 52 6.47 9.10 3.73
N PRO A 53 6.12 8.71 2.49
CA PRO A 53 4.73 8.51 2.14
C PRO A 53 4.03 7.45 2.98
N VAL A 54 4.69 6.31 3.23
CA VAL A 54 4.08 5.22 4.02
C VAL A 54 3.88 5.65 5.48
N ALA A 55 4.84 6.38 6.07
CA ALA A 55 4.68 6.96 7.41
C ALA A 55 3.50 7.95 7.46
N MET A 56 3.38 8.83 6.47
CA MET A 56 2.24 9.75 6.36
C MET A 56 0.90 9.03 6.15
N MET A 57 0.88 7.91 5.43
CA MET A 57 -0.30 7.05 5.34
C MET A 57 -0.71 6.52 6.73
N GLY A 58 0.27 6.14 7.55
CA GLY A 58 0.03 5.72 8.93
C GLY A 58 -0.61 6.83 9.78
N LEU A 59 -0.05 8.04 9.74
CA LEU A 59 -0.62 9.20 10.43
C LEU A 59 -2.03 9.52 9.94
N ALA A 60 -2.25 9.51 8.62
CA ALA A 60 -3.57 9.76 8.05
C ALA A 60 -4.60 8.69 8.44
N ALA A 61 -4.20 7.42 8.55
CA ALA A 61 -5.08 6.35 9.02
C ALA A 61 -5.50 6.55 10.48
N LEU A 62 -4.60 7.04 11.35
CA LEU A 62 -4.93 7.40 12.74
C LEU A 62 -5.86 8.62 12.81
N CYS A 63 -5.67 9.60 11.93
CA CYS A 63 -6.50 10.79 11.84
C CYS A 63 -7.82 10.57 11.07
N GLY A 64 -7.98 9.44 10.38
CA GLY A 64 -9.12 9.11 9.53
C GLY A 64 -10.49 9.33 10.17
N PRO A 65 -10.75 8.82 11.38
CA PRO A 65 -12.03 9.05 12.09
C PRO A 65 -12.30 10.52 12.38
N TRP A 66 -11.29 11.28 12.79
CA TRP A 66 -11.41 12.72 13.03
C TRP A 66 -11.69 13.49 11.73
N LEU A 67 -10.97 13.14 10.66
CA LEU A 67 -11.14 13.78 9.35
C LEU A 67 -12.53 13.48 8.77
N LEU A 68 -13.00 12.23 8.91
CA LEU A 68 -14.35 11.82 8.54
C LEU A 68 -15.40 12.66 9.27
N ALA A 69 -15.23 12.88 10.57
CA ALA A 69 -16.17 13.66 11.39
C ALA A 69 -16.18 15.16 11.05
N ARG A 70 -15.02 15.75 10.74
CA ARG A 70 -14.89 17.20 10.51
C ARG A 70 -15.16 17.61 9.07
N VAL A 71 -14.61 16.89 8.10
CA VAL A 71 -14.63 17.27 6.68
C VAL A 71 -15.62 16.44 5.88
N GLY A 72 -15.89 15.21 6.31
CA GLY A 72 -16.71 14.24 5.60
C GLY A 72 -15.91 13.49 4.52
N ALA A 73 -16.39 12.30 4.14
CA ALA A 73 -15.66 11.43 3.23
C ALA A 73 -15.48 12.05 1.83
N VAL A 74 -16.53 12.58 1.23
CA VAL A 74 -16.48 13.06 -0.17
C VAL A 74 -15.54 14.27 -0.32
N ARG A 75 -15.65 15.25 0.60
CA ARG A 75 -14.78 16.43 0.59
C ARG A 75 -13.34 16.09 0.99
N GLY A 76 -13.18 15.18 1.95
CA GLY A 76 -11.84 14.70 2.35
C GLY A 76 -11.10 13.99 1.23
N ILE A 77 -11.79 13.15 0.45
CA ILE A 77 -11.22 12.50 -0.74
C ILE A 77 -10.89 13.54 -1.83
N MET A 78 -11.76 14.52 -2.06
CA MET A 78 -11.47 15.63 -2.99
C MET A 78 -10.20 16.38 -2.59
N LEU A 79 -10.07 16.74 -1.31
CA LEU A 79 -8.88 17.39 -0.77
C LEU A 79 -7.62 16.51 -0.96
N GLY A 80 -7.75 15.21 -0.68
CA GLY A 80 -6.68 14.24 -0.92
C GLY A 80 -6.25 14.23 -2.40
N LEU A 81 -7.18 14.11 -3.35
CA LEU A 81 -6.88 14.15 -4.78
C LEU A 81 -6.23 15.46 -5.21
N PHE A 82 -6.68 16.60 -4.69
CA PHE A 82 -6.07 17.89 -4.96
C PHE A 82 -4.64 17.98 -4.44
N ILE A 83 -4.39 17.55 -3.20
CA ILE A 83 -3.03 17.50 -2.62
C ILE A 83 -2.14 16.55 -3.42
N LEU A 84 -2.67 15.41 -3.88
CA LEU A 84 -1.92 14.46 -4.70
C LEU A 84 -1.53 15.09 -6.05
N LEU A 85 -2.45 15.78 -6.71
CA LEU A 85 -2.18 16.52 -7.93
C LEU A 85 -1.05 17.53 -7.73
N VAL A 86 -1.14 18.33 -6.67
CA VAL A 86 -0.11 19.32 -6.32
C VAL A 86 1.24 18.63 -6.06
N ALA A 87 1.26 17.56 -5.28
CA ALA A 87 2.48 16.82 -4.96
C ALA A 87 3.15 16.25 -6.22
N CYS A 88 2.38 15.62 -7.11
CA CYS A 88 2.91 15.07 -8.37
C CYS A 88 3.39 16.19 -9.30
N SER A 89 2.64 17.28 -9.44
CA SER A 89 3.04 18.43 -10.29
C SER A 89 4.33 19.08 -9.78
N LEU A 90 4.46 19.31 -8.46
CA LEU A 90 5.66 19.89 -7.87
C LEU A 90 6.92 19.04 -8.06
N ARG A 91 6.81 17.72 -8.17
CA ARG A 91 7.95 16.85 -8.53
C ARG A 91 8.54 17.16 -9.91
N GLY A 92 7.74 17.65 -10.85
CA GLY A 92 8.21 18.08 -12.17
C GLY A 92 9.04 19.35 -12.17
N PHE A 93 8.96 20.16 -11.12
CA PHE A 93 9.70 21.43 -11.05
C PHE A 93 11.05 21.30 -10.34
N SER A 94 11.20 20.36 -9.41
CA SER A 94 12.44 20.24 -8.64
C SER A 94 12.80 18.80 -8.32
N THR A 95 14.05 18.45 -8.63
CA THR A 95 14.70 17.18 -8.22
C THR A 95 15.60 17.36 -7.01
N SER A 96 15.53 18.53 -6.34
CA SER A 96 16.27 18.73 -5.09
C SER A 96 15.79 17.78 -3.98
N LEU A 97 16.69 17.40 -3.06
CA LEU A 97 16.34 16.52 -1.94
C LEU A 97 15.11 17.04 -1.17
N THR A 98 15.09 18.32 -0.82
CA THR A 98 13.99 18.95 -0.08
C THR A 98 12.67 18.93 -0.87
N GLY A 99 12.72 19.19 -2.18
CA GLY A 99 11.54 19.10 -3.07
C GLY A 99 10.98 17.69 -3.16
N LEU A 100 11.84 16.69 -3.35
CA LEU A 100 11.45 15.29 -3.43
C LEU A 100 10.86 14.79 -2.09
N MET A 101 11.47 15.15 -0.95
CA MET A 101 10.97 14.79 0.38
C MET A 101 9.63 15.50 0.70
N GLY A 102 9.52 16.79 0.41
CA GLY A 102 8.28 17.55 0.61
C GLY A 102 7.11 16.97 -0.20
N THR A 103 7.35 16.65 -1.47
CA THR A 103 6.32 16.01 -2.32
C THR A 103 6.01 14.58 -1.90
N ALA A 104 6.96 13.84 -1.34
CA ALA A 104 6.75 12.52 -0.76
C ALA A 104 5.82 12.58 0.46
N LEU A 105 6.03 13.55 1.37
CA LEU A 105 5.16 13.79 2.51
C LEU A 105 3.74 14.18 2.09
N LEU A 106 3.59 15.13 1.16
CA LEU A 106 2.28 15.54 0.64
C LEU A 106 1.56 14.38 -0.05
N GLY A 107 2.27 13.63 -0.90
CA GLY A 107 1.73 12.45 -1.57
C GLY A 107 1.26 11.40 -0.58
N GLY A 108 2.05 11.08 0.43
CA GLY A 108 1.69 10.13 1.48
C GLY A 108 0.47 10.55 2.30
N ALA A 109 0.40 11.83 2.70
CA ALA A 109 -0.74 12.38 3.41
C ALA A 109 -2.02 12.28 2.58
N SER A 110 -1.95 12.58 1.28
CA SER A 110 -3.08 12.48 0.37
C SER A 110 -3.54 11.04 0.19
N ILE A 111 -2.61 10.12 -0.09
CA ILE A 111 -2.89 8.68 -0.26
C ILE A 111 -3.55 8.13 1.00
N GLY A 112 -2.96 8.39 2.18
CA GLY A 112 -3.49 7.93 3.45
C GLY A 112 -4.89 8.47 3.75
N THR A 113 -5.14 9.75 3.45
CA THR A 113 -6.47 10.37 3.57
C THR A 113 -7.51 9.66 2.70
N ILE A 114 -7.19 9.42 1.42
CA ILE A 114 -8.11 8.75 0.49
C ILE A 114 -8.36 7.31 0.95
N GLN A 115 -7.32 6.56 1.34
CA GLN A 115 -7.44 5.18 1.81
C GLN A 115 -8.21 5.05 3.12
N ALA A 116 -8.11 6.03 4.02
CA ALA A 116 -8.87 6.03 5.26
C ALA A 116 -10.37 6.34 5.05
N LEU A 117 -10.71 7.19 4.08
CA LEU A 117 -12.07 7.68 3.88
C LEU A 117 -12.89 6.87 2.87
N MET A 118 -12.25 6.31 1.82
CA MET A 118 -12.93 5.61 0.73
C MET A 118 -13.73 4.38 1.20
N PRO A 119 -13.21 3.49 2.06
CA PRO A 119 -13.98 2.35 2.57
C PRO A 119 -15.24 2.76 3.32
N ALA A 120 -15.15 3.80 4.14
CA ALA A 120 -16.29 4.33 4.89
C ALA A 120 -17.37 4.88 3.97
N LEU A 121 -16.98 5.61 2.92
CA LEU A 121 -17.89 6.15 1.91
C LEU A 121 -18.59 5.03 1.14
N ILE A 122 -17.83 4.05 0.63
CA ILE A 122 -18.35 2.92 -0.15
C ILE A 122 -19.38 2.15 0.68
N LYS A 123 -19.03 1.79 1.92
CA LYS A 123 -19.91 1.03 2.81
C LYS A 123 -21.20 1.79 3.12
N LYS A 124 -21.11 3.11 3.33
CA LYS A 124 -22.26 3.96 3.65
C LYS A 124 -23.18 4.17 2.45
N ALA A 125 -22.62 4.41 1.25
CA ALA A 125 -23.37 4.81 0.07
C ALA A 125 -23.91 3.63 -0.76
N TYR A 126 -23.19 2.50 -0.77
CA TYR A 126 -23.43 1.36 -1.67
C TYR A 126 -23.42 0.03 -0.92
N THR A 127 -24.22 -0.11 0.12
CA THR A 127 -24.21 -1.27 1.04
C THR A 127 -24.28 -2.64 0.32
N GLN A 128 -25.12 -2.77 -0.71
CA GLN A 128 -25.32 -4.04 -1.44
C GLN A 128 -24.16 -4.38 -2.41
N THR A 129 -23.48 -3.37 -2.94
CA THR A 129 -22.39 -3.52 -3.91
C THR A 129 -21.03 -3.11 -3.34
N ALA A 130 -20.97 -2.90 -2.02
CA ALA A 130 -19.77 -2.40 -1.35
C ALA A 130 -18.54 -3.29 -1.58
N SER A 131 -18.68 -4.60 -1.53
CA SER A 131 -17.59 -5.55 -1.75
C SER A 131 -17.01 -5.43 -3.17
N THR A 132 -17.86 -5.36 -4.18
CA THR A 132 -17.45 -5.20 -5.59
C THR A 132 -16.72 -3.88 -5.81
N ILE A 133 -17.25 -2.77 -5.28
CA ILE A 133 -16.64 -1.45 -5.43
C ILE A 133 -15.29 -1.38 -4.68
N MET A 134 -15.21 -1.97 -3.48
CA MET A 134 -13.96 -2.08 -2.73
C MET A 134 -12.91 -2.91 -3.47
N SER A 135 -13.32 -4.02 -4.07
CA SER A 135 -12.44 -4.86 -4.88
C SER A 135 -11.88 -4.08 -6.07
N LEU A 136 -12.74 -3.36 -6.81
CA LEU A 136 -12.31 -2.52 -7.94
C LEU A 136 -11.40 -1.37 -7.49
N PHE A 137 -11.69 -0.72 -6.37
CA PHE A 137 -10.81 0.30 -5.79
C PHE A 137 -9.42 -0.27 -5.47
N SER A 138 -9.38 -1.45 -4.81
CA SER A 138 -8.12 -2.13 -4.47
C SER A 138 -7.36 -2.60 -5.72
N THR A 139 -8.07 -3.13 -6.72
CA THR A 139 -7.49 -3.49 -8.03
C THR A 139 -6.91 -2.25 -8.72
N GLY A 140 -7.60 -1.10 -8.65
CA GLY A 140 -7.09 0.18 -9.14
C GLY A 140 -5.77 0.56 -8.50
N ILE A 141 -5.64 0.42 -7.17
CA ILE A 141 -4.40 0.70 -6.44
C ILE A 141 -3.23 -0.14 -6.99
N MET A 142 -3.44 -1.44 -7.16
CA MET A 142 -2.41 -2.35 -7.65
C MET A 142 -2.12 -2.12 -9.15
N ALA A 143 -3.17 -1.91 -9.96
CA ALA A 143 -2.99 -1.58 -11.38
C ALA A 143 -2.17 -0.29 -11.57
N GLY A 144 -2.40 0.73 -10.73
CA GLY A 144 -1.61 1.96 -10.72
C GLY A 144 -0.14 1.72 -10.40
N ALA A 145 0.16 0.83 -9.44
CA ALA A 145 1.53 0.44 -9.14
C ALA A 145 2.18 -0.31 -10.32
N ALA A 146 1.49 -1.27 -10.92
CA ALA A 146 1.99 -2.05 -12.05
C ALA A 146 2.28 -1.16 -13.27
N VAL A 147 1.34 -0.28 -13.63
CA VAL A 147 1.50 0.67 -14.74
C VAL A 147 2.68 1.59 -14.49
N ALA A 148 2.78 2.19 -13.30
CA ALA A 148 3.86 3.10 -12.97
C ALA A 148 5.23 2.41 -13.00
N ALA A 149 5.34 1.21 -12.42
CA ALA A 149 6.59 0.46 -12.43
C ALA A 149 7.03 0.06 -13.86
N ALA A 150 6.08 -0.35 -14.71
CA ALA A 150 6.36 -0.74 -16.08
C ALA A 150 6.69 0.47 -16.99
N SER A 151 6.08 1.62 -16.74
CA SER A 151 6.21 2.80 -17.60
C SER A 151 7.33 3.77 -17.19
N ALA A 152 7.85 3.68 -15.96
CA ALA A 152 8.79 4.66 -15.43
C ALA A 152 10.04 4.86 -16.31
N GLU A 153 10.74 3.79 -16.67
CA GLU A 153 11.93 3.88 -17.53
C GLU A 153 11.59 4.26 -18.97
N PRO A 154 10.59 3.65 -19.65
CA PRO A 154 10.15 4.11 -20.97
C PRO A 154 9.78 5.58 -21.01
N LEU A 155 9.03 6.09 -20.03
CA LEU A 155 8.68 7.52 -19.97
C LEU A 155 9.91 8.40 -19.73
N PHE A 156 10.80 7.97 -18.82
CA PHE A 156 12.06 8.68 -18.60
C PHE A 156 12.90 8.79 -19.90
N SER A 157 12.97 7.72 -20.69
CA SER A 157 13.74 7.72 -21.95
C SER A 157 13.17 8.70 -22.99
N TRP A 158 11.89 9.03 -22.94
CA TRP A 158 11.22 9.96 -23.85
C TRP A 158 11.13 11.39 -23.31
N LEU A 159 10.93 11.54 -21.98
CA LEU A 159 10.52 12.80 -21.37
C LEU A 159 11.58 13.45 -20.47
N THR A 160 12.64 12.76 -20.11
CA THR A 160 13.55 13.11 -19.00
C THR A 160 12.94 12.95 -17.61
N LEU A 161 13.76 13.15 -16.54
CA LEU A 161 13.37 12.81 -15.18
C LEU A 161 12.20 13.66 -14.63
N LYS A 162 12.26 14.99 -14.80
CA LYS A 162 11.26 15.91 -14.24
C LYS A 162 9.85 15.68 -14.78
N PRO A 163 9.61 15.64 -16.09
CA PRO A 163 8.29 15.33 -16.65
C PRO A 163 7.81 13.92 -16.27
N GLU A 164 8.71 12.92 -16.25
CA GLU A 164 8.33 11.56 -15.82
C GLU A 164 7.76 11.57 -14.40
N LEU A 165 8.47 12.18 -13.44
CA LEU A 165 8.03 12.28 -12.05
C LEU A 165 6.71 13.04 -11.89
N ALA A 166 6.36 13.94 -12.81
CA ALA A 166 5.11 14.69 -12.84
C ALA A 166 3.95 13.93 -13.47
N MET A 167 4.22 12.88 -14.28
CA MET A 167 3.18 12.19 -15.08
C MET A 167 2.02 11.65 -14.25
N ALA A 168 2.28 11.22 -13.02
CA ALA A 168 1.22 10.81 -12.10
C ALA A 168 0.19 11.93 -11.82
N GLY A 169 0.57 13.20 -11.99
CA GLY A 169 -0.32 14.35 -11.88
C GLY A 169 -1.44 14.35 -12.92
N VAL A 170 -1.20 13.82 -14.13
CA VAL A 170 -2.23 13.72 -15.18
C VAL A 170 -3.36 12.80 -14.72
N LEU A 171 -3.01 11.65 -14.14
CA LEU A 171 -4.00 10.73 -13.58
C LEU A 171 -4.74 11.36 -12.39
N ALA A 172 -4.02 12.09 -11.53
CA ALA A 172 -4.61 12.78 -10.39
C ALA A 172 -5.59 13.88 -10.83
N LEU A 173 -5.27 14.62 -11.88
CA LEU A 173 -6.17 15.59 -12.48
C LEU A 173 -7.45 14.92 -13.02
N LEU A 174 -7.30 13.83 -13.75
CA LEU A 174 -8.45 13.06 -14.26
C LEU A 174 -9.34 12.56 -13.11
N ALA A 175 -8.75 11.97 -12.08
CA ALA A 175 -9.50 11.51 -10.92
C ALA A 175 -10.22 12.65 -10.20
N LEU A 176 -9.57 13.81 -10.05
CA LEU A 176 -10.15 14.99 -9.44
C LEU A 176 -11.34 15.52 -10.26
N MET A 177 -11.20 15.61 -11.58
CA MET A 177 -12.29 16.03 -12.48
C MET A 177 -13.51 15.10 -12.37
N LEU A 178 -13.29 13.78 -12.34
CA LEU A 178 -14.36 12.80 -12.17
C LEU A 178 -14.99 12.84 -10.77
N TRP A 179 -14.26 13.31 -9.76
CA TRP A 179 -14.74 13.40 -8.38
C TRP A 179 -15.56 14.67 -8.12
N LEU A 180 -15.28 15.79 -8.82
CA LEU A 180 -15.93 17.09 -8.59
C LEU A 180 -17.46 17.04 -8.58
N PRO A 181 -18.15 16.31 -9.50
CA PRO A 181 -19.62 16.24 -9.48
C PRO A 181 -20.20 15.60 -8.21
N LEU A 182 -19.44 14.71 -7.55
CA LEU A 182 -19.87 14.01 -6.34
C LEU A 182 -19.95 14.95 -5.12
N VAL A 183 -19.12 15.98 -5.08
CA VAL A 183 -19.07 16.96 -3.98
C VAL A 183 -20.33 17.80 -3.90
N LYS A 184 -20.98 18.07 -5.03
CA LYS A 184 -22.22 18.86 -5.11
C LYS A 184 -23.46 18.11 -4.62
N GLN A 185 -23.35 16.80 -4.35
CA GLN A 185 -24.48 15.99 -3.87
C GLN A 185 -24.66 16.14 -2.35
N PRO A 186 -25.92 16.14 -1.85
CA PRO A 186 -26.17 16.22 -0.41
C PRO A 186 -25.51 15.07 0.34
N GLN A 187 -24.77 15.42 1.38
CA GLN A 187 -24.11 14.43 2.26
C GLN A 187 -25.02 14.18 3.46
N GLY A 188 -25.31 12.91 3.75
CA GLY A 188 -26.08 12.54 4.94
C GLY A 188 -25.26 12.76 6.21
N GLU A 189 -25.96 12.95 7.33
CA GLU A 189 -25.39 13.16 8.66
C GLU A 189 -24.35 12.09 9.05
N GLN A 190 -23.33 12.55 9.74
CA GLN A 190 -22.27 11.68 10.25
C GLN A 190 -22.69 11.16 11.62
N THR A 191 -22.64 9.85 11.79
CA THR A 191 -22.90 9.21 13.09
C THR A 191 -21.78 9.51 14.08
N ALA A 192 -22.16 9.88 15.31
CA ALA A 192 -21.25 10.15 16.41
C ALA A 192 -20.40 8.93 16.77
N HIS A 193 -19.18 9.21 17.23
CA HIS A 193 -18.25 8.17 17.68
C HIS A 193 -18.67 7.59 19.03
N GLU A 194 -18.97 6.28 19.06
CA GLU A 194 -19.03 5.56 20.32
C GLU A 194 -17.60 5.36 20.91
N SER A 195 -17.48 5.59 22.22
CA SER A 195 -16.24 5.30 22.94
C SER A 195 -16.12 3.78 23.13
N VAL A 196 -15.22 3.14 22.38
CA VAL A 196 -15.00 1.69 22.44
C VAL A 196 -13.65 1.40 23.08
N THR A 197 -13.63 0.55 24.10
CA THR A 197 -12.39 0.04 24.71
C THR A 197 -11.81 -1.11 23.87
N LEU A 198 -10.49 -1.08 23.64
CA LEU A 198 -9.75 -2.11 22.91
C LEU A 198 -8.71 -2.75 23.82
N SER A 199 -8.57 -4.08 23.76
CA SER A 199 -7.50 -4.78 24.47
C SER A 199 -6.13 -4.36 23.91
N SER A 200 -5.25 -3.83 24.78
CA SER A 200 -3.96 -3.27 24.40
C SER A 200 -3.01 -4.33 23.81
N SER A 201 -2.88 -5.48 24.46
CA SER A 201 -1.95 -6.54 24.05
C SER A 201 -2.31 -7.14 22.68
N ARG A 202 -3.58 -7.47 22.44
CA ARG A 202 -4.02 -8.03 21.15
C ARG A 202 -3.92 -7.00 20.03
N THR A 203 -4.25 -5.73 20.30
CA THR A 203 -4.08 -4.64 19.33
C THR A 203 -2.62 -4.51 18.92
N GLY A 204 -1.69 -4.61 19.88
CA GLY A 204 -0.25 -4.59 19.61
C GLY A 204 0.22 -5.72 18.69
N LEU A 205 -0.24 -6.97 18.93
CA LEU A 205 0.08 -8.12 18.07
C LEU A 205 -0.46 -7.96 16.63
N LEU A 206 -1.71 -7.52 16.49
CA LEU A 206 -2.32 -7.27 15.18
C LEU A 206 -1.60 -6.14 14.42
N LEU A 207 -1.24 -5.07 15.13
CA LEU A 207 -0.49 -3.95 14.59
C LEU A 207 0.91 -4.39 14.11
N LEU A 208 1.63 -5.19 14.92
CA LEU A 208 2.92 -5.74 14.54
C LEU A 208 2.80 -6.68 13.34
N PHE A 209 1.79 -7.55 13.34
CA PHE A 209 1.52 -8.49 12.26
C PHE A 209 1.25 -7.75 10.94
N PHE A 210 0.34 -6.78 10.95
CA PHE A 210 0.06 -5.95 9.78
C PHE A 210 1.29 -5.14 9.35
N GLY A 211 2.01 -4.54 10.32
CA GLY A 211 3.13 -3.64 10.07
C GLY A 211 4.32 -4.35 9.42
N VAL A 212 4.73 -5.51 9.96
CA VAL A 212 5.84 -6.31 9.40
C VAL A 212 5.44 -6.91 8.05
N GLY A 213 4.20 -7.41 7.92
CA GLY A 213 3.69 -7.93 6.65
C GLY A 213 3.65 -6.86 5.55
N THR A 214 3.15 -5.67 5.86
CA THR A 214 3.17 -4.52 4.93
C THR A 214 4.59 -4.00 4.71
N GLY A 215 5.49 -4.18 5.68
CA GLY A 215 6.91 -3.86 5.56
C GLY A 215 7.59 -4.67 4.47
N ALA A 216 7.22 -5.94 4.30
CA ALA A 216 7.71 -6.75 3.17
C ALA A 216 7.29 -6.13 1.82
N TYR A 217 6.03 -5.69 1.69
CA TYR A 217 5.55 -4.99 0.50
C TYR A 217 6.36 -3.71 0.22
N THR A 218 6.53 -2.84 1.22
CA THR A 218 7.22 -1.54 1.03
C THR A 218 8.71 -1.72 0.73
N LEU A 219 9.35 -2.74 1.31
CA LEU A 219 10.73 -3.10 1.00
C LEU A 219 10.86 -3.58 -0.44
N VAL A 220 10.01 -4.51 -0.87
CA VAL A 220 10.01 -5.06 -2.23
C VAL A 220 9.69 -3.98 -3.25
N LEU A 221 8.69 -3.13 -3.01
CA LEU A 221 8.31 -2.03 -3.89
C LEU A 221 9.48 -1.07 -4.16
N ALA A 222 10.26 -0.74 -3.12
CA ALA A 222 11.37 0.20 -3.23
C ALA A 222 12.64 -0.44 -3.79
N TRP A 223 12.96 -1.68 -3.37
CA TRP A 223 14.29 -2.25 -3.52
C TRP A 223 14.39 -3.47 -4.44
N LEU A 224 13.28 -4.02 -4.94
CA LEU A 224 13.33 -5.12 -5.91
C LEU A 224 13.92 -4.68 -7.26
N PRO A 225 13.48 -3.54 -7.88
CA PRO A 225 14.12 -3.09 -9.11
C PRO A 225 15.60 -2.73 -8.93
N PRO A 226 16.05 -1.99 -7.89
CA PRO A 226 17.47 -1.78 -7.63
C PRO A 226 18.28 -3.06 -7.49
N LEU A 227 17.72 -4.12 -6.86
CA LEU A 227 18.37 -5.41 -6.75
C LEU A 227 18.64 -6.03 -8.13
N TYR A 228 17.66 -6.04 -9.02
CA TYR A 228 17.82 -6.59 -10.36
C TYR A 228 18.75 -5.75 -11.24
N ILE A 229 18.72 -4.43 -11.10
CA ILE A 229 19.67 -3.53 -11.79
C ILE A 229 21.09 -3.85 -11.33
N GLN A 230 21.30 -4.07 -10.04
CA GLN A 230 22.61 -4.49 -9.51
C GLN A 230 23.04 -5.88 -10.02
N ALA A 231 22.11 -6.79 -10.29
CA ALA A 231 22.35 -8.09 -10.90
C ALA A 231 22.57 -8.01 -12.43
N GLY A 232 22.68 -6.81 -13.00
CA GLY A 232 22.96 -6.58 -14.43
C GLY A 232 21.73 -6.45 -15.33
N TRP A 233 20.53 -6.37 -14.79
CA TRP A 233 19.31 -6.17 -15.56
C TRP A 233 19.15 -4.70 -15.97
N SER A 234 18.43 -4.45 -17.08
CA SER A 234 18.06 -3.10 -17.44
C SER A 234 17.01 -2.53 -16.46
N ALA A 235 16.97 -1.21 -16.31
CA ALA A 235 15.94 -0.55 -15.49
C ALA A 235 14.52 -0.87 -15.99
N ARG A 236 14.35 -0.98 -17.34
CA ARG A 236 13.10 -1.39 -17.97
C ARG A 236 12.66 -2.79 -17.56
N SER A 237 13.54 -3.78 -17.70
CA SER A 237 13.24 -5.17 -17.32
C SER A 237 12.96 -5.30 -15.82
N SER A 238 13.67 -4.56 -14.98
CA SER A 238 13.45 -4.51 -13.53
C SER A 238 12.09 -3.91 -13.16
N GLY A 239 11.66 -2.86 -13.89
CA GLY A 239 10.31 -2.29 -13.76
C GLY A 239 9.21 -3.28 -14.16
N TYR A 240 9.43 -4.05 -15.24
CA TYR A 240 8.48 -5.10 -15.65
C TYR A 240 8.39 -6.22 -14.62
N MET A 241 9.48 -6.59 -13.94
CA MET A 241 9.42 -7.55 -12.84
C MET A 241 8.59 -7.04 -11.66
N LEU A 242 8.73 -5.77 -11.30
CA LEU A 242 7.89 -5.17 -10.27
C LEU A 242 6.41 -5.10 -10.70
N ALA A 243 6.13 -4.78 -11.96
CA ALA A 243 4.78 -4.79 -12.51
C ALA A 243 4.19 -6.21 -12.48
N TRP A 244 4.97 -7.23 -12.87
CA TRP A 244 4.56 -8.63 -12.81
C TRP A 244 4.24 -9.08 -11.38
N LEU A 245 5.11 -8.74 -10.42
CA LEU A 245 4.86 -8.98 -8.99
C LEU A 245 3.52 -8.36 -8.56
N THR A 246 3.26 -7.11 -8.92
CA THR A 246 2.02 -6.42 -8.56
C THR A 246 0.78 -7.07 -9.17
N LEU A 247 0.87 -7.60 -10.39
CA LEU A 247 -0.22 -8.38 -11.00
C LEU A 247 -0.48 -9.69 -10.25
N THR A 248 0.57 -10.37 -9.79
CA THR A 248 0.41 -11.57 -8.95
C THR A 248 -0.18 -11.24 -7.58
N GLU A 249 0.14 -10.07 -7.01
CA GLU A 249 -0.52 -9.57 -5.78
C GLU A 249 -2.03 -9.42 -5.97
N VAL A 250 -2.46 -8.85 -7.09
CA VAL A 250 -3.89 -8.71 -7.44
C VAL A 250 -4.56 -10.09 -7.50
N ALA A 251 -3.96 -11.03 -8.24
CA ALA A 251 -4.50 -12.38 -8.38
C ALA A 251 -4.62 -13.08 -7.01
N ALA A 252 -3.59 -12.96 -6.16
CA ALA A 252 -3.58 -13.51 -4.82
C ALA A 252 -4.65 -12.89 -3.91
N GLY A 253 -4.83 -11.56 -3.97
CA GLY A 253 -5.89 -10.87 -3.23
C GLY A 253 -7.30 -11.33 -3.62
N PHE A 254 -7.55 -11.53 -4.91
CA PHE A 254 -8.81 -12.12 -5.39
C PHE A 254 -8.98 -13.58 -4.93
N ALA A 255 -7.92 -14.39 -4.97
CA ALA A 255 -7.95 -15.76 -4.48
C ALA A 255 -8.32 -15.81 -2.99
N VAL A 256 -7.78 -14.93 -2.15
CA VAL A 256 -8.19 -14.80 -0.75
C VAL A 256 -9.67 -14.48 -0.65
N SER A 257 -10.16 -13.50 -1.41
CA SER A 257 -11.58 -13.11 -1.36
C SER A 257 -12.52 -14.25 -1.74
N ALA A 258 -12.12 -15.09 -2.72
CA ALA A 258 -12.92 -16.23 -3.18
C ALA A 258 -12.86 -17.45 -2.24
N LEU A 259 -11.72 -17.66 -1.57
CA LEU A 259 -11.45 -18.91 -0.85
C LEU A 259 -11.56 -18.80 0.67
N ILE A 260 -11.44 -17.61 1.23
CA ILE A 260 -11.31 -17.42 2.70
C ILE A 260 -12.51 -17.98 3.48
N GLY A 261 -13.70 -17.98 2.89
CA GLY A 261 -14.90 -18.56 3.48
C GLY A 261 -14.80 -20.09 3.75
N LYS A 262 -13.91 -20.79 3.00
CA LYS A 262 -13.66 -22.22 3.16
C LYS A 262 -12.70 -22.54 4.32
N PHE A 263 -12.04 -21.53 4.89
CA PHE A 263 -11.06 -21.69 5.97
C PHE A 263 -11.53 -21.02 7.26
N PRO A 264 -12.32 -21.73 8.10
CA PRO A 264 -12.72 -21.19 9.40
C PRO A 264 -11.52 -20.89 10.31
N ASP A 265 -10.49 -21.73 10.24
CA ASP A 265 -9.20 -21.48 10.89
C ASP A 265 -8.30 -20.63 10.01
N ARG A 266 -8.17 -19.33 10.34
CA ARG A 266 -7.36 -18.38 9.60
C ARG A 266 -5.86 -18.68 9.64
N ARG A 267 -5.40 -19.53 10.57
CA ARG A 267 -3.96 -19.88 10.70
C ARG A 267 -3.46 -20.61 9.48
N VAL A 268 -4.25 -21.53 8.91
CA VAL A 268 -3.84 -22.30 7.73
C VAL A 268 -3.49 -21.38 6.55
N PRO A 269 -4.40 -20.52 6.03
CA PRO A 269 -4.06 -19.63 4.92
C PRO A 269 -2.96 -18.62 5.29
N LEU A 270 -2.92 -18.10 6.55
CA LEU A 270 -1.87 -17.19 6.98
C LEU A 270 -0.48 -17.82 6.92
N ILE A 271 -0.32 -19.02 7.49
CA ILE A 271 0.97 -19.73 7.50
C ILE A 271 1.39 -20.08 6.07
N THR A 272 0.45 -20.54 5.23
CA THR A 272 0.74 -20.85 3.83
C THR A 272 1.30 -19.64 3.09
N VAL A 273 0.65 -18.48 3.18
CA VAL A 273 1.13 -17.28 2.46
C VAL A 273 2.43 -16.72 3.04
N LEU A 274 2.65 -16.85 4.36
CA LEU A 274 3.90 -16.46 5.01
C LEU A 274 5.05 -17.37 4.60
N LEU A 275 4.83 -18.67 4.41
CA LEU A 275 5.83 -19.59 3.89
C LEU A 275 6.20 -19.29 2.44
N LEU A 276 5.21 -18.94 1.58
CA LEU A 276 5.46 -18.51 0.22
C LEU A 276 6.26 -17.19 0.19
N LEU A 277 5.90 -16.22 1.04
CA LEU A 277 6.63 -14.97 1.19
C LEU A 277 8.07 -15.21 1.64
N LEU A 278 8.28 -16.07 2.65
CA LEU A 278 9.61 -16.44 3.14
C LEU A 278 10.44 -17.10 2.04
N ALA A 279 9.86 -18.06 1.32
CA ALA A 279 10.54 -18.72 0.20
C ALA A 279 10.96 -17.70 -0.88
N GLY A 280 10.10 -16.74 -1.23
CA GLY A 280 10.41 -15.67 -2.17
C GLY A 280 11.56 -14.78 -1.69
N LEU A 281 11.57 -14.39 -0.41
CA LEU A 281 12.67 -13.62 0.19
C LEU A 281 13.98 -14.40 0.19
N LEU A 282 13.95 -15.69 0.53
CA LEU A 282 15.14 -16.55 0.50
C LEU A 282 15.67 -16.73 -0.93
N CYS A 283 14.83 -16.80 -1.95
CA CYS A 283 15.25 -16.75 -3.34
C CYS A 283 16.05 -15.47 -3.65
N LEU A 284 15.62 -14.29 -3.13
CA LEU A 284 16.38 -13.05 -3.31
C LEU A 284 17.71 -13.05 -2.56
N VAL A 285 17.82 -13.77 -1.43
CA VAL A 285 19.05 -13.89 -0.65
C VAL A 285 20.07 -14.80 -1.35
N PHE A 286 19.63 -16.00 -1.77
CA PHE A 286 20.54 -17.04 -2.24
C PHE A 286 20.72 -17.08 -3.76
N SER A 287 19.74 -16.56 -4.51
CA SER A 287 19.71 -16.71 -5.97
C SER A 287 19.09 -15.50 -6.69
N PRO A 288 19.55 -14.26 -6.42
CA PRO A 288 18.87 -13.05 -6.87
C PRO A 288 18.79 -12.90 -8.41
N GLY A 289 19.75 -13.47 -9.14
CA GLY A 289 19.82 -13.37 -10.61
C GLY A 289 19.34 -14.60 -11.36
N THR A 290 19.18 -15.76 -10.71
CA THR A 290 18.92 -17.05 -11.39
C THR A 290 17.45 -17.44 -11.39
N THR A 291 16.66 -16.98 -10.41
CA THR A 291 15.25 -17.33 -10.26
C THR A 291 14.30 -16.12 -10.17
N PRO A 292 14.43 -15.09 -11.03
CA PRO A 292 13.71 -13.84 -10.87
C PRO A 292 12.18 -14.01 -11.00
N VAL A 293 11.72 -14.84 -11.92
CA VAL A 293 10.28 -15.11 -12.12
C VAL A 293 9.70 -15.87 -10.92
N LEU A 294 10.41 -16.87 -10.42
CA LEU A 294 9.96 -17.65 -9.26
C LEU A 294 9.92 -16.77 -8.00
N SER A 295 10.96 -16.00 -7.75
CA SER A 295 11.00 -15.11 -6.58
C SER A 295 9.90 -14.06 -6.61
N THR A 296 9.66 -13.42 -7.76
CA THR A 296 8.57 -12.44 -7.91
C THR A 296 7.18 -13.07 -7.78
N LEU A 297 6.99 -14.28 -8.30
CA LEU A 297 5.73 -15.02 -8.15
C LEU A 297 5.44 -15.34 -6.66
N LEU A 298 6.42 -15.91 -5.96
CA LEU A 298 6.29 -16.25 -4.54
C LEU A 298 6.06 -15.03 -3.67
N LEU A 299 6.81 -13.94 -3.91
CA LEU A 299 6.64 -12.67 -3.21
C LEU A 299 5.27 -12.06 -3.50
N GLY A 300 4.84 -12.02 -4.77
CA GLY A 300 3.57 -11.44 -5.16
C GLY A 300 2.38 -12.19 -4.56
N ILE A 301 2.40 -13.52 -4.55
CA ILE A 301 1.36 -14.33 -3.89
C ILE A 301 1.38 -14.09 -2.38
N GLY A 302 2.57 -14.15 -1.77
CA GLY A 302 2.72 -13.97 -0.32
C GLY A 302 2.24 -12.60 0.14
N ILE A 303 2.72 -11.52 -0.47
CA ILE A 303 2.37 -10.13 -0.12
C ILE A 303 0.89 -9.85 -0.43
N GLY A 304 0.45 -10.21 -1.65
CA GLY A 304 -0.89 -9.89 -2.12
C GLY A 304 -2.01 -10.59 -1.33
N ALA A 305 -1.76 -11.81 -0.85
CA ALA A 305 -2.69 -12.53 0.01
C ALA A 305 -2.59 -12.09 1.49
N LEU A 306 -1.39 -11.76 1.97
CA LEU A 306 -1.17 -11.40 3.38
C LEU A 306 -1.90 -10.12 3.77
N PHE A 307 -1.96 -9.13 2.89
CA PHE A 307 -2.60 -7.86 3.16
C PHE A 307 -4.10 -8.03 3.50
N PRO A 308 -4.97 -8.60 2.63
CA PRO A 308 -6.37 -8.81 2.97
C PRO A 308 -6.55 -9.79 4.15
N LEU A 309 -5.73 -10.83 4.28
CA LEU A 309 -5.81 -11.76 5.41
C LEU A 309 -5.56 -11.07 6.75
N SER A 310 -4.59 -10.16 6.83
CA SER A 310 -4.30 -9.41 8.06
C SER A 310 -5.47 -8.51 8.48
N LEU A 311 -6.18 -7.93 7.50
CA LEU A 311 -7.38 -7.14 7.76
C LEU A 311 -8.55 -8.02 8.22
N ILE A 312 -8.76 -9.19 7.58
CA ILE A 312 -9.79 -10.16 7.97
C ILE A 312 -9.57 -10.61 9.43
N VAL A 313 -8.33 -10.98 9.77
CA VAL A 313 -8.00 -11.35 11.15
C VAL A 313 -8.24 -10.19 12.11
N THR A 314 -7.94 -8.95 11.70
CA THR A 314 -8.25 -7.78 12.52
C THR A 314 -9.75 -7.65 12.77
N PHE A 315 -10.59 -7.86 11.74
CA PHE A 315 -12.05 -7.85 11.89
C PHE A 315 -12.57 -9.01 12.76
N ASP A 316 -11.98 -10.20 12.63
CA ASP A 316 -12.36 -11.37 13.44
C ASP A 316 -12.13 -11.15 14.96
N HIS A 317 -11.28 -10.17 15.32
CA HIS A 317 -11.03 -9.77 16.72
C HIS A 317 -11.94 -8.63 17.23
N ALA A 318 -12.84 -8.12 16.40
CA ALA A 318 -13.79 -7.07 16.78
C ALA A 318 -15.19 -7.66 17.00
N ARG A 319 -15.87 -7.21 18.07
CA ARG A 319 -17.23 -7.68 18.43
C ARG A 319 -18.34 -6.83 17.82
N THR A 320 -18.06 -5.56 17.52
CA THR A 320 -19.03 -4.62 16.94
C THR A 320 -18.43 -3.89 15.74
N PRO A 321 -19.24 -3.40 14.81
CA PRO A 321 -18.76 -2.60 13.67
C PRO A 321 -17.96 -1.35 14.09
N ALA A 322 -18.35 -0.68 15.17
CA ALA A 322 -17.65 0.48 15.71
C ALA A 322 -16.26 0.09 16.25
N GLN A 323 -16.17 -1.05 16.96
CA GLN A 323 -14.90 -1.60 17.43
C GLN A 323 -14.00 -1.99 16.26
N ALA A 324 -14.56 -2.62 15.22
CA ALA A 324 -13.81 -2.99 14.01
C ALA A 324 -13.18 -1.78 13.32
N GLY A 325 -13.92 -0.70 13.14
CA GLY A 325 -13.39 0.54 12.54
C GLY A 325 -12.26 1.16 13.37
N LYS A 326 -12.43 1.24 14.70
CA LYS A 326 -11.41 1.80 15.60
C LYS A 326 -10.16 0.91 15.67
N LEU A 327 -10.35 -0.43 15.72
CA LEU A 327 -9.25 -1.38 15.73
C LEU A 327 -8.47 -1.30 14.41
N LEU A 328 -9.16 -1.27 13.27
CA LEU A 328 -8.55 -1.18 11.95
C LEU A 328 -7.73 0.11 11.80
N SER A 329 -8.27 1.27 12.22
CA SER A 329 -7.55 2.54 12.20
C SER A 329 -6.24 2.47 13.00
N LYS A 330 -6.26 1.87 14.19
CA LYS A 330 -5.05 1.69 15.02
C LYS A 330 -4.06 0.71 14.40
N VAL A 331 -4.54 -0.44 13.90
CA VAL A 331 -3.71 -1.49 13.29
C VAL A 331 -3.05 -0.98 12.01
N GLN A 332 -3.81 -0.34 11.13
CA GLN A 332 -3.25 0.24 9.90
C GLN A 332 -2.35 1.44 10.21
N GLY A 333 -2.78 2.33 11.09
CA GLY A 333 -2.01 3.52 11.44
C GLY A 333 -0.64 3.18 12.01
N GLY A 334 -0.59 2.43 13.10
CA GLY A 334 0.67 2.00 13.70
C GLY A 334 1.43 1.01 12.82
N GLY A 335 0.73 0.15 12.10
CA GLY A 335 1.36 -0.81 11.20
C GLY A 335 2.05 -0.14 10.01
N TYR A 336 1.47 0.89 9.39
CA TYR A 336 2.18 1.65 8.36
C TYR A 336 3.41 2.39 8.90
N MET A 337 3.40 2.83 10.16
CA MET A 337 4.60 3.40 10.79
C MET A 337 5.73 2.37 10.88
N ILE A 338 5.42 1.12 11.25
CA ILE A 338 6.40 0.00 11.23
C ILE A 338 6.84 -0.30 9.80
N ALA A 339 5.89 -0.42 8.88
CA ALA A 339 6.18 -0.74 7.47
C ALA A 339 7.10 0.29 6.80
N ALA A 340 6.97 1.56 7.17
CA ALA A 340 7.79 2.65 6.66
C ALA A 340 9.29 2.49 7.01
N LEU A 341 9.63 1.77 8.08
CA LEU A 341 11.02 1.57 8.50
C LEU A 341 11.76 0.60 7.56
N MET A 342 11.08 -0.33 6.89
CA MET A 342 11.76 -1.38 6.12
C MET A 342 12.54 -0.83 4.90
N PRO A 343 11.99 0.05 4.05
CA PRO A 343 12.77 0.69 2.99
C PRO A 343 13.95 1.50 3.53
N LEU A 344 13.77 2.19 4.66
CA LEU A 344 14.83 3.00 5.28
C LEU A 344 15.98 2.13 5.78
N VAL A 345 15.68 1.02 6.47
CA VAL A 345 16.69 0.06 6.91
C VAL A 345 17.49 -0.47 5.72
N ALA A 346 16.82 -0.80 4.62
CA ALA A 346 17.50 -1.25 3.40
C ALA A 346 18.38 -0.15 2.78
N GLY A 347 17.95 1.12 2.82
CA GLY A 347 18.75 2.25 2.35
C GLY A 347 20.02 2.45 3.16
N ILE A 348 19.92 2.40 4.49
CA ILE A 348 21.07 2.50 5.41
C ILE A 348 22.03 1.34 5.18
N VAL A 349 21.52 0.11 5.06
CA VAL A 349 22.33 -1.08 4.74
C VAL A 349 23.05 -0.90 3.41
N ARG A 350 22.36 -0.36 2.40
CA ARG A 350 22.92 -0.16 1.06
C ARG A 350 24.01 0.93 1.03
N ASP A 351 23.89 1.97 1.82
CA ASP A 351 24.94 3.02 1.95
C ASP A 351 26.16 2.50 2.74
N SER A 352 25.94 1.56 3.68
CA SER A 352 27.03 0.99 4.49
C SER A 352 27.69 -0.25 3.86
N SER A 353 27.01 -0.91 2.91
CA SER A 353 27.49 -2.15 2.28
C SER A 353 27.10 -2.21 0.80
N VAL A 354 27.84 -2.99 0.00
CA VAL A 354 27.54 -3.17 -1.43
C VAL A 354 26.29 -4.03 -1.65
N SER A 355 25.86 -4.82 -0.67
CA SER A 355 24.81 -5.83 -0.82
C SER A 355 23.56 -5.50 0.01
N LEU A 356 22.39 -5.70 -0.60
CA LEU A 356 21.08 -5.65 0.08
C LEU A 356 20.72 -6.93 0.84
N THR A 357 21.60 -7.96 0.82
CA THR A 357 21.31 -9.28 1.41
C THR A 357 20.90 -9.18 2.87
N SER A 358 21.56 -8.31 3.66
CA SER A 358 21.19 -8.12 5.07
C SER A 358 19.78 -7.58 5.26
N ALA A 359 19.30 -6.69 4.38
CA ALA A 359 17.93 -6.19 4.45
C ALA A 359 16.91 -7.30 4.16
N TRP A 360 17.17 -8.15 3.18
CA TRP A 360 16.32 -9.30 2.87
C TRP A 360 16.32 -10.34 3.99
N LEU A 361 17.46 -10.58 4.66
CA LEU A 361 17.57 -11.47 5.83
C LEU A 361 16.79 -10.92 7.03
N VAL A 362 16.90 -9.62 7.33
CA VAL A 362 16.11 -8.95 8.38
C VAL A 362 14.62 -9.12 8.11
N MET A 363 14.19 -8.93 6.85
CA MET A 363 12.79 -9.13 6.48
C MET A 363 12.37 -10.60 6.61
N SER A 364 13.22 -11.54 6.22
CA SER A 364 12.98 -12.99 6.38
C SER A 364 12.80 -13.36 7.85
N ALA A 365 13.64 -12.84 8.75
CA ALA A 365 13.48 -13.00 10.19
C ALA A 365 12.14 -12.40 10.69
N GLY A 366 11.76 -11.24 10.17
CA GLY A 366 10.44 -10.66 10.43
C GLY A 366 9.29 -11.58 10.01
N VAL A 367 9.37 -12.21 8.84
CA VAL A 367 8.35 -13.17 8.38
C VAL A 367 8.30 -14.43 9.26
N VAL A 368 9.43 -14.92 9.72
CA VAL A 368 9.47 -16.04 10.70
C VAL A 368 8.76 -15.64 12.01
N LEU A 369 8.99 -14.41 12.49
CA LEU A 369 8.23 -13.87 13.63
C LEU A 369 6.73 -13.83 13.35
N LEU A 370 6.31 -13.41 12.14
CA LEU A 370 4.89 -13.41 11.76
C LEU A 370 4.29 -14.82 11.75
N ILE A 371 5.04 -15.85 11.34
CA ILE A 371 4.59 -17.25 11.42
C ILE A 371 4.35 -17.63 12.86
N ALA A 372 5.26 -17.30 13.78
CA ALA A 372 5.08 -17.56 15.21
C ALA A 372 3.84 -16.83 15.78
N ILE A 373 3.62 -15.56 15.40
CA ILE A 373 2.43 -14.79 15.79
C ILE A 373 1.15 -15.42 15.22
N ALA A 374 1.16 -15.89 13.96
CA ALA A 374 0.00 -16.49 13.32
C ALA A 374 -0.54 -17.72 14.08
N PHE A 375 0.33 -18.52 14.71
CA PHE A 375 -0.09 -19.62 15.56
C PHE A 375 -0.90 -19.16 16.78
N THR A 376 -0.76 -17.91 17.23
CA THR A 376 -1.52 -17.38 18.38
C THR A 376 -2.94 -16.95 18.03
N PHE A 377 -3.28 -16.79 16.74
CA PHE A 377 -4.61 -16.41 16.29
C PHE A 377 -5.56 -17.61 16.35
N LYS A 378 -6.42 -17.64 17.40
CA LYS A 378 -7.39 -18.72 17.57
C LYS A 378 -8.55 -18.61 16.57
N PRO A 379 -9.17 -19.74 16.17
CA PRO A 379 -10.38 -19.73 15.36
C PRO A 379 -11.51 -18.90 16.01
N ALA A 380 -12.33 -18.24 15.19
CA ALA A 380 -13.39 -17.33 15.63
C ALA A 380 -14.42 -18.00 16.57
N ALA A 381 -14.70 -19.30 16.41
CA ALA A 381 -15.60 -20.07 17.26
C ALA A 381 -15.20 -20.06 18.75
N ASN A 382 -13.91 -19.88 19.08
CA ASN A 382 -13.41 -19.83 20.45
C ASN A 382 -13.34 -18.41 21.04
N VAL A 383 -13.60 -17.38 20.24
CA VAL A 383 -13.58 -15.98 20.67
C VAL A 383 -14.95 -15.53 21.17
N GLN A 384 -16.03 -16.19 20.73
CA GLN A 384 -17.41 -15.90 21.16
C GLN A 384 -17.76 -16.55 22.51
N ALA A 385 -16.97 -17.51 23.00
CA ALA A 385 -17.23 -18.26 24.23
C ALA A 385 -16.47 -17.77 25.49
N ARG A 386 -15.85 -16.60 25.43
CA ARG A 386 -15.15 -15.95 26.57
C ARG A 386 -15.58 -14.46 26.64
#